data_23ee17be9af5e785b024338ecbc550b5
#
_entry.id   23ee17be9af5e785b024338ecbc550b5
#
_cell.length_a   1.000
_cell.length_b   1.000
_cell.length_c   1.000
_cell.angle_alpha   90.00
_cell.angle_beta   90.00
_cell.angle_gamma   90.00
#
_symmetry.space_group_name_H-M   'P 1'
#
loop_
_entity.id
_entity.type
_entity.pdbx_description
1 polymer ?
#
loop_
_entity_poly.entity_id
_entity_poly.type
_entity_poly.pdbx_seq_one_letter_code
_entity_poly.pdbx_strand_id
1 'polypeptide(L)'
;LTGVMSKALQKHAVVDAGLKSIAVDSGLPKTINSELEYIKCSDEHGIIADPDNILKINDKIRLIPGHCDPTCNLHDWYVVVKDTKVIDLWPVSARGFSF
;
A
#
# COMPACT_ATOMS: atom_id res chain seq x y z
N LEU A 1 0.11 -3.78 -3.23
CA LEU A 1 1.33 -3.32 -3.89
C LEU A 1 1.35 -1.80 -3.98
N THR A 2 2.45 -1.17 -3.62
CA THR A 2 2.63 0.28 -3.70
C THR A 2 3.98 0.59 -4.32
N GLY A 3 4.11 1.79 -4.90
CA GLY A 3 5.34 2.25 -5.53
C GLY A 3 6.01 3.38 -4.76
N VAL A 4 7.32 3.39 -4.76
CA VAL A 4 8.12 4.49 -4.20
C VAL A 4 8.11 5.66 -5.16
N MET A 5 7.56 6.79 -4.71
CA MET A 5 7.43 8.01 -5.50
C MET A 5 8.53 9.03 -5.22
N SER A 6 9.09 9.02 -4.01
CA SER A 6 10.10 9.99 -3.61
C SER A 6 11.07 9.40 -2.60
N LYS A 7 12.32 9.78 -2.72
CA LYS A 7 13.44 9.48 -1.81
C LYS A 7 14.23 10.74 -1.49
N ALA A 8 13.54 11.85 -1.25
CA ALA A 8 14.17 13.13 -0.91
C ALA A 8 15.03 13.04 0.36
N LEU A 9 14.64 12.18 1.30
CA LEU A 9 15.40 11.87 2.51
C LEU A 9 15.93 10.44 2.42
N GLN A 10 17.20 10.21 2.78
CA GLN A 10 17.84 8.90 2.65
C GLN A 10 17.17 7.80 3.48
N LYS A 11 16.65 8.15 4.67
CA LYS A 11 16.08 7.18 5.61
C LYS A 11 14.56 7.07 5.53
N HIS A 12 13.93 7.75 4.58
CA HIS A 12 12.50 7.73 4.36
C HIS A 12 12.18 7.63 2.88
N ALA A 13 11.10 6.94 2.58
CA ALA A 13 10.51 6.90 1.24
C ALA A 13 9.05 7.32 1.32
N VAL A 14 8.57 7.99 0.27
CA VAL A 14 7.16 8.30 0.09
C VAL A 14 6.59 7.32 -0.92
N VAL A 15 5.48 6.67 -0.55
CA VAL A 15 4.78 5.72 -1.42
C VAL A 15 3.39 6.24 -1.78
N ASP A 16 2.82 5.71 -2.86
CA ASP A 16 1.52 6.13 -3.38
C ASP A 16 0.31 5.48 -2.68
N ALA A 17 0.53 4.76 -1.60
CA ALA A 17 -0.54 4.17 -0.80
C ALA A 17 -0.84 5.04 0.43
N GLY A 18 -1.90 5.84 0.38
CA GLY A 18 -2.43 6.64 1.46
C GLY A 18 -3.86 6.21 1.82
N LEU A 19 -4.58 7.05 2.56
CA LEU A 19 -5.94 6.77 3.07
C LEU A 19 -6.96 6.46 1.97
N LYS A 20 -6.77 7.01 0.77
CA LYS A 20 -7.66 6.73 -0.36
C LYS A 20 -7.51 5.33 -0.93
N SER A 21 -6.45 4.60 -0.58
CA SER A 21 -6.17 3.27 -1.10
C SER A 21 -6.03 2.19 -0.03
N ILE A 22 -5.87 2.54 1.23
CA ILE A 22 -5.68 1.59 2.33
C ILE A 22 -6.33 2.12 3.61
N ALA A 23 -7.13 1.30 4.27
CA ALA A 23 -7.77 1.68 5.53
C ALA A 23 -6.80 1.53 6.71
N VAL A 24 -6.89 2.47 7.66
CA VAL A 24 -6.02 2.50 8.85
C VAL A 24 -6.81 2.48 10.16
N ASP A 25 -8.08 2.15 10.10
CA ASP A 25 -8.98 2.08 11.26
C ASP A 25 -8.52 1.09 12.33
N SER A 26 -7.85 0.02 11.92
CA SER A 26 -7.28 -1.01 12.81
C SER A 26 -5.74 -0.95 12.89
N GLY A 27 -5.17 0.17 12.55
CA GLY A 27 -3.73 0.41 12.56
C GLY A 27 -3.14 0.62 11.17
N LEU A 28 -1.89 1.09 11.16
CA LEU A 28 -1.15 1.30 9.93
C LEU A 28 -0.82 -0.05 9.26
N PRO A 29 -0.71 -0.07 7.92
CA PRO A 29 -0.30 -1.27 7.23
C PRO A 29 1.11 -1.69 7.64
N LYS A 30 1.41 -2.98 7.46
CA LYS A 30 2.75 -3.53 7.69
C LYS A 30 3.40 -3.83 6.35
N THR A 31 4.70 -3.60 6.29
CA THR A 31 5.50 -4.04 5.15
C THR A 31 5.82 -5.53 5.29
N ILE A 32 5.88 -6.25 4.16
CA ILE A 32 6.36 -7.65 4.17
C ILE A 32 7.86 -7.70 4.47
N ASN A 33 8.62 -6.72 3.98
CA ASN A 33 10.03 -6.59 4.32
C ASN A 33 10.18 -6.00 5.72
N SER A 34 10.72 -6.77 6.66
CA SER A 34 10.89 -6.37 8.07
C SER A 34 11.92 -5.25 8.28
N GLU A 35 12.75 -4.95 7.29
CA GLU A 35 13.70 -3.83 7.33
C GLU A 35 13.03 -2.47 7.05
N LEU A 36 11.78 -2.49 6.63
CA LEU A 36 10.98 -1.32 6.28
C LEU A 36 9.78 -1.21 7.21
N GLU A 37 9.34 0.01 7.50
CA GLU A 37 8.18 0.26 8.34
C GLU A 37 7.33 1.38 7.77
N TYR A 38 6.02 1.14 7.62
CA TYR A 38 5.06 2.17 7.25
C TYR A 38 4.74 2.99 8.51
N ILE A 39 5.17 4.26 8.56
CA ILE A 39 5.14 5.06 9.78
C ILE A 39 4.12 6.18 9.79
N LYS A 40 3.66 6.63 8.64
CA LYS A 40 2.70 7.74 8.55
C LYS A 40 1.86 7.62 7.31
N CYS A 41 0.57 7.92 7.45
CA CYS A 41 -0.41 7.92 6.37
C CYS A 41 -1.00 9.31 6.19
N SER A 42 -1.00 9.81 4.96
CA SER A 42 -1.78 10.97 4.54
C SER A 42 -2.84 10.53 3.53
N ASP A 43 -3.58 11.48 2.95
CA ASP A 43 -4.71 11.13 2.08
C ASP A 43 -4.31 10.28 0.87
N GLU A 44 -3.22 10.62 0.21
CA GLU A 44 -2.79 9.97 -1.03
C GLU A 44 -1.43 9.29 -0.94
N HIS A 45 -0.70 9.50 0.14
CA HIS A 45 0.66 9.01 0.29
C HIS A 45 0.89 8.36 1.64
N GLY A 46 1.91 7.53 1.71
CA GLY A 46 2.42 6.97 2.94
C GLY A 46 3.92 7.25 3.07
N ILE A 47 4.42 7.23 4.29
CA ILE A 47 5.85 7.34 4.57
C ILE A 47 6.34 6.00 5.09
N ILE A 48 7.40 5.52 4.46
CA ILE A 48 8.12 4.30 4.84
C ILE A 48 9.44 4.70 5.48
N ALA A 49 9.70 4.21 6.68
CA ALA A 49 11.02 4.27 7.27
C ALA A 49 11.94 3.27 6.58
N ASP A 50 13.07 3.75 6.09
CA ASP A 50 14.07 2.99 5.34
C ASP A 50 15.46 3.27 5.94
N PRO A 51 15.74 2.78 7.16
CA PRO A 51 16.94 3.14 7.90
C PRO A 51 18.24 2.74 7.18
N ASP A 52 18.21 1.68 6.39
CA ASP A 52 19.37 1.19 5.65
C ASP A 52 19.47 1.74 4.23
N ASN A 53 18.55 2.64 3.86
CA ASN A 53 18.50 3.29 2.53
C ASN A 53 18.53 2.28 1.38
N ILE A 54 17.68 1.26 1.46
CA ILE A 54 17.61 0.19 0.46
C ILE A 54 16.64 0.48 -0.68
N LEU A 55 15.71 1.43 -0.48
CA LEU A 55 14.68 1.75 -1.46
C LEU A 55 15.18 2.78 -2.49
N LYS A 56 14.66 2.63 -3.71
CA LYS A 56 14.86 3.56 -4.83
C LYS A 56 13.51 3.98 -5.40
N ILE A 57 13.47 5.13 -6.07
CA ILE A 57 12.27 5.57 -6.80
C ILE A 57 11.84 4.48 -7.78
N ASN A 58 10.53 4.25 -7.86
CA ASN A 58 9.86 3.22 -8.65
C ASN A 58 9.96 1.79 -8.09
N ASP A 59 10.66 1.56 -6.99
CA ASP A 59 10.60 0.27 -6.31
C ASP A 59 9.16 -0.05 -5.90
N LYS A 60 8.81 -1.33 -5.92
CA LYS A 60 7.51 -1.83 -5.49
C LYS A 60 7.61 -2.46 -4.11
N ILE A 61 6.69 -2.09 -3.24
CA ILE A 61 6.62 -2.59 -1.87
C ILE A 61 5.29 -3.30 -1.67
N ARG A 62 5.31 -4.40 -0.95
CA ARG A 62 4.10 -5.11 -0.54
C ARG A 62 3.71 -4.66 0.86
N LEU A 63 2.46 -4.26 0.99
CA LEU A 63 1.86 -3.87 2.27
C LEU A 63 0.75 -4.86 2.64
N ILE A 64 0.62 -5.12 3.93
CA ILE A 64 -0.50 -5.84 4.50
C ILE A 64 -1.34 -4.81 5.24
N PRO A 65 -2.60 -4.56 4.82
CA PRO A 65 -3.45 -3.60 5.53
C PRO A 65 -3.77 -4.08 6.93
N GLY A 66 -3.99 -3.14 7.84
CA GLY A 66 -4.43 -3.47 9.20
C GLY A 66 -5.84 -4.05 9.26
N HIS A 67 -6.67 -3.73 8.27
CA HIS A 67 -8.03 -4.24 8.14
C HIS A 67 -8.38 -4.42 6.66
N CYS A 68 -8.69 -5.64 6.29
CA CYS A 68 -8.94 -6.02 4.90
C CYS A 68 -10.24 -5.40 4.35
N ASP A 69 -11.35 -5.53 5.06
CA ASP A 69 -12.69 -5.19 4.55
C ASP A 69 -12.82 -3.73 4.11
N PRO A 70 -12.52 -2.73 4.95
CA PRO A 70 -12.62 -1.34 4.50
C PRO A 70 -11.57 -0.99 3.44
N THR A 71 -10.44 -1.68 3.39
CA THR A 71 -9.44 -1.47 2.34
C THR A 71 -9.98 -1.95 0.99
N CYS A 72 -10.55 -3.14 0.93
CA CYS A 72 -11.15 -3.67 -0.31
C CYS A 72 -12.29 -2.78 -0.80
N ASN A 73 -13.07 -2.19 0.11
CA ASN A 73 -14.17 -1.29 -0.22
C ASN A 73 -13.71 0.00 -0.95
N LEU A 74 -12.44 0.35 -0.88
CA LEU A 74 -11.88 1.52 -1.57
C LEU A 74 -11.57 1.27 -3.06
N HIS A 75 -11.61 0.02 -3.49
CA HIS A 75 -11.18 -0.38 -4.83
C HIS A 75 -12.32 -1.00 -5.64
N ASP A 76 -12.26 -0.85 -6.96
CA ASP A 76 -13.22 -1.46 -7.88
C ASP A 76 -12.85 -2.89 -8.25
N TRP A 77 -11.56 -3.21 -8.24
CA TRP A 77 -11.02 -4.45 -8.78
C TRP A 77 -9.95 -5.04 -7.87
N TYR A 78 -9.93 -6.38 -7.82
CA TYR A 78 -8.75 -7.13 -7.41
C TYR A 78 -7.89 -7.39 -8.64
N VAL A 79 -6.64 -7.01 -8.58
CA VAL A 79 -5.66 -7.35 -9.61
C VAL A 79 -4.99 -8.65 -9.22
N VAL A 80 -5.29 -9.71 -9.95
CA VAL A 80 -4.76 -11.06 -9.65
C VAL A 80 -3.41 -11.21 -10.31
N VAL A 81 -2.39 -11.43 -9.50
CA VAL A 81 -0.99 -11.51 -9.95
C VAL A 81 -0.43 -12.89 -9.62
N LYS A 82 0.23 -13.50 -10.60
CA LYS A 82 1.02 -14.71 -10.41
C LYS A 82 2.46 -14.41 -10.83
N ASP A 83 3.39 -14.62 -9.91
CA ASP A 83 4.78 -14.18 -10.06
C ASP A 83 4.84 -12.67 -10.31
N THR A 84 5.25 -12.23 -11.49
CA THR A 84 5.32 -10.81 -11.86
C THR A 84 4.28 -10.40 -12.92
N LYS A 85 3.32 -11.30 -13.22
CA LYS A 85 2.33 -11.07 -14.27
C LYS A 85 0.94 -10.93 -13.71
N VAL A 86 0.20 -9.96 -14.24
CA VAL A 86 -1.25 -9.86 -14.03
C VAL A 86 -1.92 -10.95 -14.86
N ILE A 87 -2.66 -11.83 -14.19
CA ILE A 87 -3.34 -12.96 -14.85
C ILE A 87 -4.86 -12.79 -14.92
N ASP A 88 -5.44 -11.92 -14.09
CA ASP A 88 -6.88 -11.69 -14.09
C ASP A 88 -7.23 -10.38 -13.37
N LEU A 89 -8.47 -9.93 -13.57
CA LEU A 89 -9.08 -8.83 -12.84
C LEU A 89 -10.42 -9.31 -12.31
N TRP A 90 -10.60 -9.25 -10.99
CA TRP A 90 -11.87 -9.61 -10.34
C TRP A 90 -12.57 -8.37 -9.80
N PRO A 91 -13.85 -8.15 -10.12
CA PRO A 91 -14.58 -7.02 -9.58
C PRO A 91 -14.77 -7.18 -8.06
N VAL A 92 -14.66 -6.06 -7.33
CA VAL A 92 -15.06 -6.01 -5.91
C VAL A 92 -16.56 -5.73 -5.89
N SER A 93 -17.36 -6.77 -6.11
CA SER A 93 -18.81 -6.65 -6.39
C SER A 93 -19.63 -6.17 -5.21
N ALA A 94 -19.17 -6.37 -3.97
CA ALA A 94 -19.90 -6.00 -2.75
C ALA A 94 -19.55 -4.60 -2.23
N ARG A 95 -18.69 -3.86 -2.92
CA ARG A 95 -18.28 -2.53 -2.45
C ARG A 95 -19.40 -1.50 -2.58
N GLY A 96 -19.38 -0.50 -1.71
CA GLY A 96 -20.24 0.67 -1.81
C GLY A 96 -21.69 0.47 -1.33
N PHE A 97 -22.05 -0.71 -0.87
CA PHE A 97 -23.40 -1.02 -0.36
C PHE A 97 -23.49 -0.67 1.12
N SER A 98 -23.53 0.62 1.41
CA SER A 98 -23.70 1.13 2.80
C SER A 98 -25.03 1.86 2.90
N PHE A 99 -26.07 1.13 3.26
CA PHE A 99 -27.42 1.67 3.48
C PHE A 99 -28.20 0.99 4.56
#